data_846faa583c1661641bda31a61303a7e2
#
_entry.id   846faa583c1661641bda31a61303a7e2
#
_cell.length_a   1.000
_cell.length_b   1.000
_cell.length_c   1.000
_cell.angle_alpha   90.00
_cell.angle_beta   90.00
_cell.angle_gamma   90.00
#
_symmetry.space_group_name_H-M   'P 1'
#
loop_
_entity.id
_entity.type
_entity.pdbx_description
1 polymer ?
#
loop_
_entity_poly.entity_id
_entity_poly.type
_entity_poly.pdbx_seq_one_letter_code
_entity_poly.pdbx_strand_id
1 'polypeptide(L)'
;MDPRALHSAVRAFVDETVLPSVAGWDERDELPDGVLDRLVALGLTGALVPADHGGPGLGVADLVPAWRTLSQGWISLTGAVNPTGLATALLVRHGTPEQQARWLPRIAAGEVLASFSITEPQAGSDLGRIETTAARGSRGEGLVLDGRKRWVAGGVSSDVVFLLAEVEGADRPSCVVLPADGRGGPGWALEEIDKLGYRGVESAAYRFDGHHAPGAEVLGGDAALGAGARQMLDALDVGRVNVACRALGIIDRALACAVHECTDREIGAGVLGDHTHARLRVGEMVARRAAADALVVRAAAAVDAREDAARELSTAAKVIASDTAVWAVDRAARLAASRSFAAGDELARLRRDAPQTQIGEGANDALLLSLAKPHLEAA
;
A
#
# COMPACT_ATOMS: atom_id res chain seq x y z
N MET A 1 -10.48 9.73 17.63
CA MET A 1 -9.94 8.39 18.00
C MET A 1 -8.54 8.54 18.59
N ASP A 2 -8.25 7.88 19.71
CA ASP A 2 -6.89 7.88 20.27
C ASP A 2 -6.00 6.88 19.50
N PRO A 3 -4.84 7.30 18.97
CA PRO A 3 -3.92 6.41 18.24
C PRO A 3 -3.44 5.20 19.06
N ARG A 4 -3.27 5.35 20.37
CA ARG A 4 -2.87 4.25 21.26
C ARG A 4 -3.98 3.21 21.43
N ALA A 5 -5.23 3.68 21.56
CA ALA A 5 -6.38 2.78 21.64
C ALA A 5 -6.56 2.02 20.30
N LEU A 6 -6.41 2.70 19.17
CA LEU A 6 -6.41 2.05 17.85
C LEU A 6 -5.33 0.97 17.76
N HIS A 7 -4.08 1.31 18.11
CA HIS A 7 -2.99 0.34 18.07
C HIS A 7 -3.25 -0.87 18.98
N SER A 8 -3.80 -0.67 20.19
CA SER A 8 -4.14 -1.76 21.10
C SER A 8 -5.23 -2.68 20.52
N ALA A 9 -6.27 -2.10 19.90
CA ALA A 9 -7.33 -2.87 19.26
C ALA A 9 -6.82 -3.66 18.03
N VAL A 10 -5.93 -3.05 17.25
CA VAL A 10 -5.25 -3.72 16.13
C VAL A 10 -4.38 -4.87 16.64
N ARG A 11 -3.65 -4.69 17.74
CA ARG A 11 -2.83 -5.74 18.35
C ARG A 11 -3.69 -6.93 18.75
N ALA A 12 -4.78 -6.69 19.50
CA ALA A 12 -5.70 -7.75 19.90
C ALA A 12 -6.27 -8.50 18.67
N PHE A 13 -6.69 -7.79 17.65
CA PHE A 13 -7.18 -8.40 16.41
C PHE A 13 -6.11 -9.26 15.72
N VAL A 14 -4.88 -8.79 15.65
CA VAL A 14 -3.78 -9.54 15.04
C VAL A 14 -3.47 -10.80 15.84
N ASP A 15 -3.34 -10.69 17.16
CA ASP A 15 -2.91 -11.79 18.02
C ASP A 15 -4.02 -12.85 18.14
N GLU A 16 -5.29 -12.45 18.27
CA GLU A 16 -6.41 -13.35 18.53
C GLU A 16 -7.04 -13.96 17.27
N THR A 17 -6.99 -13.23 16.14
CA THR A 17 -7.71 -13.62 14.91
C THR A 17 -6.76 -13.92 13.75
N VAL A 18 -5.81 -13.03 13.48
CA VAL A 18 -5.01 -13.11 12.26
C VAL A 18 -3.94 -14.19 12.36
N LEU A 19 -3.08 -14.12 13.37
CA LEU A 19 -1.93 -15.04 13.52
C LEU A 19 -2.35 -16.51 13.57
N PRO A 20 -3.45 -16.90 14.25
CA PRO A 20 -3.91 -18.29 14.23
C PRO A 20 -4.45 -18.75 12.87
N SER A 21 -4.87 -17.84 12.00
CA SER A 21 -5.65 -18.16 10.79
C SER A 21 -4.92 -17.89 9.48
N VAL A 22 -3.91 -17.02 9.49
CA VAL A 22 -3.29 -16.45 8.29
C VAL A 22 -2.69 -17.49 7.33
N ALA A 23 -2.20 -18.62 7.85
CA ALA A 23 -1.64 -19.66 6.98
C ALA A 23 -2.69 -20.21 6.01
N GLY A 24 -3.90 -20.50 6.53
CA GLY A 24 -5.02 -20.97 5.70
C GLY A 24 -5.60 -19.88 4.76
N TRP A 25 -5.59 -18.62 5.18
CA TRP A 25 -6.02 -17.50 4.34
C TRP A 25 -5.07 -17.29 3.17
N ASP A 26 -3.77 -17.30 3.44
CA ASP A 26 -2.73 -17.16 2.43
C ASP A 26 -2.71 -18.33 1.45
N GLU A 27 -2.95 -19.57 1.91
CA GLU A 27 -3.02 -20.75 1.05
C GLU A 27 -4.16 -20.65 0.02
N ARG A 28 -5.32 -20.13 0.44
CA ARG A 28 -6.49 -19.95 -0.44
C ARG A 28 -6.44 -18.69 -1.31
N ASP A 29 -5.43 -17.82 -1.11
CA ASP A 29 -5.37 -16.46 -1.71
C ASP A 29 -6.66 -15.65 -1.47
N GLU A 30 -7.17 -15.67 -0.23
CA GLU A 30 -8.46 -15.13 0.12
C GLU A 30 -8.36 -14.23 1.36
N LEU A 31 -8.93 -13.02 1.28
CA LEU A 31 -9.25 -12.23 2.46
C LEU A 31 -10.65 -12.66 2.92
N PRO A 32 -10.79 -13.37 4.07
CA PRO A 32 -12.07 -13.94 4.45
C PRO A 32 -13.15 -12.87 4.67
N ASP A 33 -14.39 -13.25 4.43
CA ASP A 33 -15.55 -12.42 4.73
C ASP A 33 -15.49 -11.87 6.16
N GLY A 34 -15.85 -10.61 6.31
CA GLY A 34 -15.84 -9.92 7.60
C GLY A 34 -14.47 -9.43 8.09
N VAL A 35 -13.35 -9.85 7.49
CA VAL A 35 -12.02 -9.30 7.84
C VAL A 35 -11.91 -7.84 7.40
N LEU A 36 -12.34 -7.53 6.17
CA LEU A 36 -12.37 -6.15 5.68
C LEU A 36 -13.34 -5.29 6.51
N ASP A 37 -14.54 -5.82 6.84
CA ASP A 37 -15.50 -5.15 7.73
C ASP A 37 -14.89 -4.87 9.11
N ARG A 38 -14.06 -5.79 9.62
CA ARG A 38 -13.34 -5.59 10.86
C ARG A 38 -12.31 -4.46 10.78
N LEU A 39 -11.58 -4.34 9.66
CA LEU A 39 -10.65 -3.23 9.42
C LEU A 39 -11.39 -1.89 9.33
N VAL A 40 -12.56 -1.88 8.68
CA VAL A 40 -13.48 -0.72 8.64
C VAL A 40 -13.97 -0.37 10.04
N ALA A 41 -14.47 -1.35 10.81
CA ALA A 41 -14.96 -1.14 12.18
C ALA A 41 -13.87 -0.67 13.16
N LEU A 42 -12.61 -1.03 12.91
CA LEU A 42 -11.44 -0.48 13.61
C LEU A 42 -11.13 0.98 13.21
N GLY A 43 -11.81 1.50 12.17
CA GLY A 43 -11.62 2.86 11.67
C GLY A 43 -10.37 3.04 10.80
N LEU A 44 -9.76 1.96 10.31
CA LEU A 44 -8.47 2.01 9.59
C LEU A 44 -8.61 2.59 8.19
N THR A 45 -9.74 2.38 7.52
CA THR A 45 -10.01 2.92 6.17
C THR A 45 -10.28 4.42 6.19
N GLY A 46 -10.96 4.91 7.23
CA GLY A 46 -11.28 6.33 7.43
C GLY A 46 -10.29 7.10 8.29
N ALA A 47 -9.20 6.47 8.75
CA ALA A 47 -8.29 7.02 9.75
C ALA A 47 -7.70 8.40 9.41
N LEU A 48 -7.39 8.62 8.14
CA LEU A 48 -6.81 9.87 7.62
C LEU A 48 -7.85 10.96 7.29
N VAL A 49 -9.16 10.64 7.35
CA VAL A 49 -10.20 11.62 7.04
C VAL A 49 -10.22 12.69 8.14
N PRO A 50 -10.17 13.99 7.77
CA PRO A 50 -10.20 15.08 8.74
C PRO A 50 -11.49 15.12 9.57
N ALA A 51 -11.41 15.73 10.77
CA ALA A 51 -12.52 15.78 11.71
C ALA A 51 -13.72 16.58 11.20
N ASP A 52 -13.49 17.62 10.41
CA ASP A 52 -14.54 18.43 9.76
C ASP A 52 -15.33 17.65 8.69
N HIS A 53 -14.80 16.51 8.24
CA HIS A 53 -15.48 15.56 7.37
C HIS A 53 -15.92 14.27 8.08
N GLY A 54 -15.97 14.28 9.42
CA GLY A 54 -16.48 13.16 10.22
C GLY A 54 -15.47 12.05 10.51
N GLY A 55 -14.22 12.20 10.09
CA GLY A 55 -13.14 11.25 10.37
C GLY A 55 -12.44 11.50 11.71
N PRO A 56 -11.54 10.62 12.14
CA PRO A 56 -10.75 10.82 13.35
C PRO A 56 -9.60 11.84 13.18
N GLY A 57 -9.22 12.18 11.96
CA GLY A 57 -8.17 13.15 11.66
C GLY A 57 -6.78 12.71 12.10
N LEU A 58 -6.47 11.41 12.07
CA LEU A 58 -5.16 10.90 12.43
C LEU A 58 -4.13 11.27 11.37
N GLY A 59 -2.89 11.52 11.81
CA GLY A 59 -1.74 11.64 10.93
C GLY A 59 -1.18 10.29 10.49
N VAL A 60 -0.32 10.32 9.49
CA VAL A 60 0.43 9.13 9.02
C VAL A 60 1.31 8.59 10.14
N ALA A 61 1.93 9.47 10.93
CA ALA A 61 2.77 9.10 12.07
C ALA A 61 1.98 8.35 13.16
N ASP A 62 0.72 8.73 13.39
CA ASP A 62 -0.17 8.07 14.34
C ASP A 62 -0.50 6.63 13.90
N LEU A 63 -0.49 6.37 12.59
CA LEU A 63 -0.85 5.07 12.00
C LEU A 63 0.33 4.10 11.87
N VAL A 64 1.58 4.57 11.94
CA VAL A 64 2.77 3.71 11.84
C VAL A 64 2.70 2.50 12.79
N PRO A 65 2.38 2.63 14.09
CA PRO A 65 2.29 1.48 14.98
C PRO A 65 1.20 0.48 14.58
N ALA A 66 0.03 0.96 14.16
CA ALA A 66 -1.08 0.12 13.74
C ALA A 66 -0.78 -0.60 12.42
N TRP A 67 -0.28 0.10 11.40
CA TRP A 67 0.10 -0.49 10.11
C TRP A 67 1.20 -1.54 10.24
N ARG A 68 2.22 -1.26 11.06
CA ARG A 68 3.28 -2.23 11.36
C ARG A 68 2.72 -3.48 12.04
N THR A 69 1.84 -3.32 13.03
CA THR A 69 1.21 -4.44 13.74
C THR A 69 0.32 -5.28 12.84
N LEU A 70 -0.52 -4.67 12.00
CA LEU A 70 -1.28 -5.38 10.96
C LEU A 70 -0.37 -6.21 10.06
N SER A 71 0.77 -5.63 9.66
CA SER A 71 1.73 -6.27 8.77
C SER A 71 2.51 -7.39 9.45
N GLN A 72 2.66 -7.38 10.77
CA GLN A 72 3.15 -8.54 11.54
C GLN A 72 2.17 -9.72 11.42
N GLY A 73 0.88 -9.47 11.40
CA GLY A 73 -0.13 -10.49 11.15
C GLY A 73 -0.09 -10.96 9.70
N TRP A 74 -0.35 -10.03 8.79
CA TRP A 74 -0.32 -10.26 7.34
C TRP A 74 -0.23 -8.93 6.60
N ILE A 75 0.73 -8.79 5.68
CA ILE A 75 0.91 -7.54 4.93
C ILE A 75 -0.32 -7.16 4.10
N SER A 76 -1.13 -8.14 3.74
CA SER A 76 -2.35 -7.96 2.96
C SER A 76 -3.40 -7.14 3.69
N LEU A 77 -3.47 -7.23 5.02
CA LEU A 77 -4.39 -6.40 5.82
C LEU A 77 -4.05 -4.91 5.70
N THR A 78 -2.76 -4.59 5.79
CA THR A 78 -2.28 -3.20 5.60
C THR A 78 -2.46 -2.77 4.14
N GLY A 79 -2.33 -3.72 3.22
CA GLY A 79 -2.55 -3.51 1.79
C GLY A 79 -4.01 -3.24 1.44
N ALA A 80 -4.95 -3.90 2.09
CA ALA A 80 -6.37 -3.70 1.83
C ALA A 80 -6.87 -2.30 2.22
N VAL A 81 -6.30 -1.69 3.27
CA VAL A 81 -6.68 -0.33 3.71
C VAL A 81 -5.94 0.78 2.97
N ASN A 82 -4.80 0.49 2.34
CA ASN A 82 -3.93 1.50 1.72
C ASN A 82 -4.60 2.29 0.59
N PRO A 83 -5.31 1.69 -0.39
CA PRO A 83 -5.89 2.44 -1.49
C PRO A 83 -6.88 3.51 -1.03
N THR A 84 -7.70 3.21 -0.01
CA THR A 84 -8.64 4.19 0.58
C THR A 84 -7.88 5.31 1.31
N GLY A 85 -6.75 5.00 1.96
CA GLY A 85 -5.87 6.00 2.54
C GLY A 85 -5.26 6.95 1.50
N LEU A 86 -4.82 6.41 0.34
CA LEU A 86 -4.32 7.19 -0.79
C LEU A 86 -5.40 8.10 -1.38
N ALA A 87 -6.62 7.57 -1.57
CA ALA A 87 -7.77 8.34 -2.04
C ALA A 87 -8.13 9.48 -1.08
N THR A 88 -8.08 9.21 0.23
CA THR A 88 -8.28 10.24 1.25
C THR A 88 -7.24 11.34 1.12
N ALA A 89 -5.96 11.00 0.99
CA ALA A 89 -4.87 11.98 0.82
C ALA A 89 -5.06 12.81 -0.45
N LEU A 90 -5.50 12.19 -1.57
CA LEU A 90 -5.84 12.90 -2.81
C LEU A 90 -6.97 13.90 -2.61
N LEU A 91 -8.09 13.46 -2.02
CA LEU A 91 -9.27 14.30 -1.80
C LEU A 91 -8.96 15.48 -0.86
N VAL A 92 -8.29 15.24 0.25
CA VAL A 92 -7.93 16.28 1.23
C VAL A 92 -6.99 17.32 0.63
N ARG A 93 -6.09 16.92 -0.25
CA ARG A 93 -5.07 17.81 -0.80
C ARG A 93 -5.49 18.49 -2.11
N HIS A 94 -6.27 17.81 -2.93
CA HIS A 94 -6.53 18.22 -4.32
C HIS A 94 -8.02 18.22 -4.71
N GLY A 95 -8.91 17.66 -3.89
CA GLY A 95 -10.35 17.65 -4.16
C GLY A 95 -10.96 19.04 -4.06
N THR A 96 -11.96 19.31 -4.90
CA THR A 96 -12.82 20.49 -4.71
C THR A 96 -13.64 20.34 -3.41
N PRO A 97 -14.19 21.45 -2.86
CA PRO A 97 -15.09 21.34 -1.70
C PRO A 97 -16.25 20.35 -1.90
N GLU A 98 -16.81 20.31 -3.12
CA GLU A 98 -17.91 19.40 -3.48
C GLU A 98 -17.43 17.94 -3.50
N GLN A 99 -16.24 17.67 -4.06
CA GLN A 99 -15.65 16.33 -4.07
C GLN A 99 -15.33 15.85 -2.65
N GLN A 100 -14.76 16.73 -1.83
CA GLN A 100 -14.49 16.44 -0.42
C GLN A 100 -15.79 16.15 0.35
N ALA A 101 -16.80 16.99 0.20
CA ALA A 101 -18.11 16.82 0.87
C ALA A 101 -18.84 15.53 0.38
N ARG A 102 -18.64 15.13 -0.87
CA ARG A 102 -19.26 13.90 -1.42
C ARG A 102 -18.60 12.64 -0.90
N TRP A 103 -17.27 12.58 -0.83
CA TRP A 103 -16.55 11.34 -0.64
C TRP A 103 -16.01 11.16 0.78
N LEU A 104 -15.45 12.19 1.41
CA LEU A 104 -14.76 12.04 2.70
C LEU A 104 -15.67 11.55 3.84
N PRO A 105 -16.90 12.06 4.03
CA PRO A 105 -17.78 11.54 5.08
C PRO A 105 -18.14 10.06 4.90
N ARG A 106 -18.33 9.63 3.67
CA ARG A 106 -18.66 8.24 3.35
C ARG A 106 -17.46 7.29 3.56
N ILE A 107 -16.25 7.77 3.24
CA ILE A 107 -15.00 7.05 3.57
C ILE A 107 -14.84 6.96 5.09
N ALA A 108 -15.08 8.05 5.82
CA ALA A 108 -15.00 8.07 7.29
C ALA A 108 -15.96 7.08 7.94
N ALA A 109 -17.19 6.96 7.41
CA ALA A 109 -18.20 6.01 7.85
C ALA A 109 -17.91 4.55 7.43
N GLY A 110 -16.92 4.34 6.54
CA GLY A 110 -16.64 3.01 5.97
C GLY A 110 -17.66 2.54 4.91
N GLU A 111 -18.50 3.45 4.43
CA GLU A 111 -19.51 3.19 3.39
C GLU A 111 -18.90 3.15 1.98
N VAL A 112 -17.69 3.69 1.81
CA VAL A 112 -16.97 3.76 0.54
C VAL A 112 -15.55 3.29 0.74
N LEU A 113 -15.17 2.33 -0.07
CA LEU A 113 -13.80 1.88 -0.27
C LEU A 113 -13.29 2.41 -1.62
N ALA A 114 -12.04 2.83 -1.66
CA ALA A 114 -11.44 3.35 -2.86
C ALA A 114 -10.34 2.44 -3.40
N SER A 115 -10.13 2.46 -4.70
CA SER A 115 -8.94 1.94 -5.34
C SER A 115 -8.12 3.04 -6.03
N PHE A 116 -6.84 2.74 -6.28
CA PHE A 116 -5.86 3.66 -6.83
C PHE A 116 -5.20 3.01 -8.05
N SER A 117 -5.27 3.66 -9.20
CA SER A 117 -4.95 3.06 -10.49
C SER A 117 -4.08 3.96 -11.36
N ILE A 118 -2.79 3.67 -11.40
CA ILE A 118 -1.83 4.37 -12.27
C ILE A 118 -1.37 3.45 -13.38
N THR A 119 -0.91 2.26 -13.01
CA THR A 119 -0.12 1.34 -13.84
C THR A 119 -0.91 0.82 -15.04
N GLU A 120 -0.25 0.77 -16.19
CA GLU A 120 -0.73 0.16 -17.42
C GLU A 120 0.22 -0.95 -17.88
N PRO A 121 -0.18 -1.84 -18.79
CA PRO A 121 0.70 -2.90 -19.27
C PRO A 121 2.06 -2.43 -19.78
N GLN A 122 2.11 -1.24 -20.42
CA GLN A 122 3.32 -0.62 -20.97
C GLN A 122 3.91 0.51 -20.10
N ALA A 123 3.18 0.97 -19.07
CA ALA A 123 3.56 2.12 -18.23
C ALA A 123 3.43 1.80 -16.74
N GLY A 124 4.55 1.69 -16.05
CA GLY A 124 4.63 1.51 -14.60
C GLY A 124 5.36 2.67 -13.94
N SER A 125 6.69 2.62 -13.94
CA SER A 125 7.53 3.67 -13.33
C SER A 125 7.58 4.96 -14.19
N ASP A 126 7.35 4.85 -15.50
CA ASP A 126 7.32 5.98 -16.42
C ASP A 126 5.87 6.43 -16.67
N LEU A 127 5.45 7.46 -15.93
CA LEU A 127 4.10 8.01 -16.01
C LEU A 127 3.85 8.81 -17.30
N GLY A 128 4.90 9.15 -18.06
CA GLY A 128 4.79 9.82 -19.37
C GLY A 128 4.29 8.90 -20.48
N ARG A 129 4.14 7.60 -20.20
CA ARG A 129 3.70 6.58 -21.17
C ARG A 129 2.28 6.08 -20.91
N ILE A 130 1.49 6.82 -20.15
CA ILE A 130 0.06 6.54 -19.93
C ILE A 130 -0.68 6.72 -21.26
N GLU A 131 -1.49 5.73 -21.62
CA GLU A 131 -2.27 5.69 -22.87
C GLU A 131 -3.78 5.60 -22.60
N THR A 132 -4.22 5.36 -21.35
CA THR A 132 -5.65 5.41 -21.01
C THR A 132 -6.16 6.82 -21.22
N THR A 133 -7.21 6.97 -22.03
CA THR A 133 -7.86 8.25 -22.35
C THR A 133 -9.18 8.42 -21.65
N ALA A 134 -9.59 9.66 -21.43
CA ALA A 134 -10.91 10.02 -20.94
C ALA A 134 -11.42 11.26 -21.72
N ALA A 135 -12.32 11.02 -22.66
CA ALA A 135 -12.96 12.09 -23.45
C ALA A 135 -14.24 12.58 -22.74
N ARG A 136 -14.62 13.84 -22.97
CA ARG A 136 -15.89 14.35 -22.45
C ARG A 136 -17.08 13.67 -23.15
N GLY A 137 -18.08 13.27 -22.36
CA GLY A 137 -19.31 12.69 -22.90
C GLY A 137 -20.03 13.67 -23.83
N SER A 138 -20.65 13.16 -24.89
CA SER A 138 -21.28 13.95 -25.98
C SER A 138 -22.38 14.91 -25.51
N ARG A 139 -22.91 14.76 -24.29
CA ARG A 139 -23.89 15.64 -23.68
C ARG A 139 -23.32 16.46 -22.52
N GLY A 140 -21.97 16.48 -22.36
CA GLY A 140 -21.31 17.14 -21.22
C GLY A 140 -21.50 16.44 -19.87
N GLU A 141 -22.01 15.20 -19.86
CA GLU A 141 -22.21 14.40 -18.65
C GLU A 141 -21.12 13.35 -18.54
N GLY A 142 -20.21 13.52 -17.57
CA GLY A 142 -19.17 12.56 -17.25
C GLY A 142 -18.10 12.41 -18.31
N LEU A 143 -17.46 11.25 -18.31
CA LEU A 143 -16.34 10.92 -19.18
C LEU A 143 -16.58 9.60 -19.92
N VAL A 144 -15.96 9.44 -21.08
CA VAL A 144 -15.88 8.19 -21.86
C VAL A 144 -14.43 7.72 -21.79
N LEU A 145 -14.22 6.51 -21.26
CA LEU A 145 -12.90 5.95 -21.02
C LEU A 145 -12.56 4.88 -22.06
N ASP A 146 -11.30 4.93 -22.53
CA ASP A 146 -10.67 3.91 -23.36
C ASP A 146 -9.26 3.63 -22.84
N GLY A 147 -8.86 2.35 -22.79
CA GLY A 147 -7.53 1.97 -22.36
C GLY A 147 -7.47 0.77 -21.43
N ARG A 148 -6.33 0.61 -20.73
CA ARG A 148 -6.07 -0.54 -19.88
C ARG A 148 -5.34 -0.11 -18.61
N LYS A 149 -5.75 -0.68 -17.48
CA LYS A 149 -5.06 -0.54 -16.20
C LYS A 149 -4.68 -1.92 -15.65
N ARG A 150 -3.61 -1.98 -14.85
CA ARG A 150 -3.13 -3.21 -14.26
C ARG A 150 -2.66 -2.99 -12.83
N TRP A 151 -2.71 -4.04 -12.01
CA TRP A 151 -2.29 -4.02 -10.61
C TRP A 151 -3.12 -3.06 -9.75
N VAL A 152 -4.42 -3.00 -9.97
CA VAL A 152 -5.34 -2.16 -9.20
C VAL A 152 -5.71 -2.89 -7.92
N ALA A 153 -5.08 -2.52 -6.80
CA ALA A 153 -5.38 -3.10 -5.49
C ALA A 153 -6.78 -2.68 -5.03
N GLY A 154 -7.59 -3.64 -4.53
CA GLY A 154 -9.00 -3.43 -4.20
C GLY A 154 -9.87 -3.17 -5.43
N GLY A 155 -9.36 -3.45 -6.63
CA GLY A 155 -10.01 -3.10 -7.88
C GLY A 155 -11.27 -3.91 -8.20
N VAL A 156 -11.52 -5.01 -7.50
CA VAL A 156 -12.72 -5.83 -7.67
C VAL A 156 -13.88 -5.28 -6.82
N SER A 157 -13.62 -4.88 -5.57
CA SER A 157 -14.65 -4.54 -4.58
C SER A 157 -14.82 -3.06 -4.27
N SER A 158 -13.89 -2.17 -4.70
CA SER A 158 -13.98 -0.74 -4.39
C SER A 158 -15.19 -0.04 -5.03
N ASP A 159 -15.67 1.02 -4.38
CA ASP A 159 -16.82 1.82 -4.82
C ASP A 159 -16.39 2.99 -5.72
N VAL A 160 -15.13 3.41 -5.64
CA VAL A 160 -14.56 4.51 -6.44
C VAL A 160 -13.12 4.22 -6.80
N VAL A 161 -12.73 4.57 -8.02
CA VAL A 161 -11.37 4.40 -8.54
C VAL A 161 -10.76 5.77 -8.82
N PHE A 162 -9.62 6.06 -8.20
CA PHE A 162 -8.79 7.19 -8.57
C PHE A 162 -7.79 6.75 -9.62
N LEU A 163 -8.00 7.16 -10.87
CA LEU A 163 -7.20 6.66 -11.98
C LEU A 163 -6.48 7.79 -12.73
N LEU A 164 -5.27 7.52 -13.22
CA LEU A 164 -4.52 8.42 -14.05
C LEU A 164 -4.88 8.18 -15.52
N ALA A 165 -5.32 9.22 -16.24
CA ALA A 165 -5.68 9.15 -17.66
C ALA A 165 -5.32 10.44 -18.41
N GLU A 166 -5.16 10.34 -19.71
CA GLU A 166 -5.13 11.49 -20.61
C GLU A 166 -6.55 11.99 -20.79
N VAL A 167 -6.85 13.18 -20.27
CA VAL A 167 -8.17 13.79 -20.36
C VAL A 167 -8.20 14.78 -21.50
N GLU A 168 -9.27 14.75 -22.29
CA GLU A 168 -9.48 15.70 -23.40
C GLU A 168 -9.33 17.16 -22.96
N GLY A 169 -8.49 17.91 -23.69
CA GLY A 169 -8.18 19.31 -23.39
C GLY A 169 -7.02 19.51 -22.39
N ALA A 170 -6.39 18.45 -21.92
CA ALA A 170 -5.19 18.53 -21.08
C ALA A 170 -3.92 18.15 -21.85
N ASP A 171 -2.80 18.84 -21.57
CA ASP A 171 -1.50 18.53 -22.18
C ASP A 171 -0.74 17.39 -21.45
N ARG A 172 -1.25 16.95 -20.31
CA ARG A 172 -0.66 15.92 -19.44
C ARG A 172 -1.75 15.08 -18.77
N PRO A 173 -1.44 13.87 -18.31
CA PRO A 173 -2.43 13.05 -17.62
C PRO A 173 -3.05 13.74 -16.40
N SER A 174 -4.34 13.52 -16.21
CA SER A 174 -5.16 14.02 -15.10
C SER A 174 -5.58 12.87 -14.19
N CYS A 175 -5.85 13.15 -12.93
CA CYS A 175 -6.47 12.18 -12.03
C CYS A 175 -7.98 12.22 -12.23
N VAL A 176 -8.56 11.09 -12.60
CA VAL A 176 -10.02 10.90 -12.76
C VAL A 176 -10.55 10.20 -11.52
N VAL A 177 -11.61 10.74 -10.94
CA VAL A 177 -12.43 10.11 -9.90
C VAL A 177 -13.56 9.37 -10.60
N LEU A 178 -13.48 8.05 -10.65
CA LEU A 178 -14.40 7.18 -11.39
C LEU A 178 -15.26 6.37 -10.41
N PRO A 179 -16.57 6.65 -10.27
CA PRO A 179 -17.48 5.75 -9.56
C PRO A 179 -17.46 4.35 -10.19
N ALA A 180 -17.48 3.31 -9.35
CA ALA A 180 -17.26 1.95 -9.80
C ALA A 180 -18.56 1.14 -10.02
N ASP A 181 -19.70 1.79 -10.00
CA ASP A 181 -21.04 1.22 -10.24
C ASP A 181 -21.21 0.66 -11.66
N GLY A 182 -20.40 1.11 -12.64
CA GLY A 182 -20.34 0.57 -14.00
C GLY A 182 -19.37 -0.59 -14.22
N ARG A 183 -18.67 -1.04 -13.18
CA ARG A 183 -17.66 -2.10 -13.28
C ARG A 183 -18.29 -3.45 -13.70
N GLY A 184 -17.62 -4.14 -14.64
CA GLY A 184 -18.14 -5.40 -15.19
C GLY A 184 -19.30 -5.22 -16.16
N GLY A 185 -19.76 -3.97 -16.39
CA GLY A 185 -20.79 -3.62 -17.33
C GLY A 185 -20.23 -3.25 -18.72
N PRO A 186 -21.08 -2.65 -19.56
CA PRO A 186 -20.70 -2.27 -20.92
C PRO A 186 -19.45 -1.36 -20.94
N GLY A 187 -18.45 -1.76 -21.71
CA GLY A 187 -17.23 -1.00 -21.91
C GLY A 187 -16.23 -1.04 -20.74
N TRP A 188 -16.52 -1.71 -19.63
CA TRP A 188 -15.56 -1.89 -18.52
C TRP A 188 -15.45 -3.35 -18.13
N ALA A 189 -14.50 -4.06 -18.74
CA ALA A 189 -14.15 -5.41 -18.32
C ALA A 189 -13.07 -5.39 -17.23
N LEU A 190 -13.14 -6.36 -16.33
CA LEU A 190 -12.11 -6.59 -15.31
C LEU A 190 -11.67 -8.05 -15.31
N GLU A 191 -10.42 -8.27 -14.93
CA GLU A 191 -9.82 -9.57 -14.70
C GLU A 191 -9.04 -9.50 -13.39
N GLU A 192 -9.19 -10.48 -12.53
CA GLU A 192 -8.39 -10.60 -11.32
C GLU A 192 -7.02 -11.21 -11.67
N ILE A 193 -5.95 -10.72 -11.03
CA ILE A 193 -4.58 -11.13 -11.30
C ILE A 193 -4.10 -12.10 -10.22
N ASP A 194 -3.75 -13.31 -10.61
CA ASP A 194 -3.05 -14.28 -9.75
C ASP A 194 -1.68 -13.76 -9.33
N LYS A 195 -1.35 -13.90 -8.03
CA LYS A 195 -0.12 -13.36 -7.45
C LYS A 195 0.75 -14.43 -6.80
N LEU A 196 2.05 -14.22 -6.84
CA LEU A 196 3.02 -15.05 -6.13
C LEU A 196 2.88 -14.92 -4.60
N GLY A 197 2.77 -13.69 -4.11
CA GLY A 197 2.63 -13.28 -2.71
C GLY A 197 1.66 -12.10 -2.58
N TYR A 198 1.54 -11.51 -1.39
CA TYR A 198 0.55 -10.47 -1.14
C TYR A 198 -0.86 -10.99 -1.43
N ARG A 199 -1.06 -12.27 -1.10
CA ARG A 199 -2.30 -12.99 -1.30
C ARG A 199 -3.40 -12.41 -0.43
N GLY A 200 -4.66 -12.63 -0.81
CA GLY A 200 -5.82 -12.06 -0.13
C GLY A 200 -6.11 -10.59 -0.46
N VAL A 201 -5.20 -9.83 -1.09
CA VAL A 201 -5.51 -8.51 -1.65
C VAL A 201 -5.93 -8.68 -3.10
N GLU A 202 -7.16 -8.33 -3.40
CA GLU A 202 -7.63 -8.26 -4.78
C GLU A 202 -6.70 -7.38 -5.60
N SER A 203 -6.34 -7.84 -6.79
CA SER A 203 -5.55 -7.08 -7.76
C SER A 203 -6.17 -7.24 -9.12
N ALA A 204 -6.76 -6.17 -9.65
CA ALA A 204 -7.47 -6.20 -10.91
C ALA A 204 -6.64 -5.66 -12.09
N ALA A 205 -6.92 -6.17 -13.27
CA ALA A 205 -6.65 -5.53 -14.54
C ALA A 205 -7.97 -4.99 -15.10
N TYR A 206 -7.99 -3.76 -15.56
CA TYR A 206 -9.14 -3.14 -16.20
C TYR A 206 -8.90 -2.99 -17.71
N ARG A 207 -9.96 -3.16 -18.49
CA ARG A 207 -10.04 -2.78 -19.88
C ARG A 207 -11.26 -1.91 -20.09
N PHE A 208 -11.02 -0.69 -20.54
CA PHE A 208 -12.04 0.26 -20.99
C PHE A 208 -12.12 0.23 -22.52
N ASP A 209 -13.33 0.20 -23.05
CA ASP A 209 -13.65 0.15 -24.47
C ASP A 209 -14.92 1.00 -24.70
N GLY A 210 -14.74 2.31 -24.82
CA GLY A 210 -15.82 3.27 -24.89
C GLY A 210 -16.70 3.29 -23.64
N HIS A 211 -16.13 3.08 -22.45
CA HIS A 211 -16.92 3.05 -21.21
C HIS A 211 -17.45 4.45 -20.86
N HIS A 212 -18.76 4.61 -20.92
CA HIS A 212 -19.44 5.85 -20.52
C HIS A 212 -19.68 5.89 -19.01
N ALA A 213 -19.04 6.83 -18.34
CA ALA A 213 -19.09 7.02 -16.88
C ALA A 213 -19.67 8.41 -16.54
N PRO A 214 -21.01 8.55 -16.42
CA PRO A 214 -21.66 9.86 -16.23
C PRO A 214 -21.28 10.54 -14.90
N GLY A 215 -20.89 9.77 -13.89
CA GLY A 215 -20.44 10.28 -12.59
C GLY A 215 -18.95 10.51 -12.48
N ALA A 216 -18.17 10.23 -13.53
CA ALA A 216 -16.72 10.45 -13.53
C ALA A 216 -16.36 11.93 -13.71
N GLU A 217 -15.36 12.38 -12.95
CA GLU A 217 -14.92 13.77 -12.92
C GLU A 217 -13.40 13.87 -12.72
N VAL A 218 -12.82 15.01 -13.09
CA VAL A 218 -11.40 15.28 -12.81
C VAL A 218 -11.23 15.70 -11.35
N LEU A 219 -10.27 15.13 -10.66
CA LEU A 219 -9.93 15.52 -9.28
C LEU A 219 -9.43 16.98 -9.26
N GLY A 220 -10.12 17.82 -8.48
CA GLY A 220 -9.85 19.25 -8.43
C GLY A 220 -10.55 20.05 -9.54
N GLY A 221 -11.41 19.40 -10.34
CA GLY A 221 -12.17 20.02 -11.41
C GLY A 221 -11.33 20.40 -12.62
N ASP A 222 -11.91 21.20 -13.53
CA ASP A 222 -11.26 21.62 -14.78
C ASP A 222 -9.97 22.46 -14.55
N ALA A 223 -9.87 23.16 -13.44
CA ALA A 223 -8.67 23.92 -13.08
C ALA A 223 -7.45 23.04 -12.79
N ALA A 224 -7.67 21.73 -12.52
CA ALA A 224 -6.62 20.75 -12.23
C ALA A 224 -6.33 19.80 -13.41
N LEU A 225 -6.85 20.10 -14.62
CA LEU A 225 -6.50 19.35 -15.82
C LEU A 225 -4.97 19.32 -16.01
N GLY A 226 -4.41 18.14 -16.31
CA GLY A 226 -2.98 17.93 -16.49
C GLY A 226 -2.16 17.82 -15.20
N ALA A 227 -2.80 17.94 -14.02
CA ALA A 227 -2.11 17.85 -12.72
C ALA A 227 -2.01 16.42 -12.16
N GLY A 228 -2.59 15.43 -12.83
CA GLY A 228 -2.80 14.08 -12.26
C GLY A 228 -1.53 13.39 -11.81
N ALA A 229 -0.46 13.44 -12.59
CA ALA A 229 0.80 12.81 -12.20
C ALA A 229 1.37 13.39 -10.88
N ARG A 230 1.31 14.72 -10.70
CA ARG A 230 1.73 15.38 -9.47
C ARG A 230 0.83 14.99 -8.30
N GLN A 231 -0.50 15.01 -8.50
CA GLN A 231 -1.48 14.63 -7.49
C GLN A 231 -1.25 13.20 -6.99
N MET A 232 -1.07 12.26 -7.94
CA MET A 232 -0.79 10.86 -7.62
C MET A 232 0.52 10.69 -6.83
N LEU A 233 1.59 11.40 -7.23
CA LEU A 233 2.88 11.36 -6.52
C LEU A 233 2.77 11.92 -5.09
N ASP A 234 1.92 12.92 -4.87
CA ASP A 234 1.67 13.46 -3.52
C ASP A 234 0.98 12.45 -2.60
N ALA A 235 0.04 11.65 -3.14
CA ALA A 235 -0.59 10.56 -2.38
C ALA A 235 0.39 9.41 -2.12
N LEU A 236 1.28 9.12 -3.08
CA LEU A 236 2.28 8.06 -2.92
C LEU A 236 3.26 8.30 -1.76
N ASP A 237 3.43 9.52 -1.27
CA ASP A 237 4.25 9.78 -0.08
C ASP A 237 3.63 9.10 1.16
N VAL A 238 2.30 9.08 1.29
CA VAL A 238 1.56 8.29 2.30
C VAL A 238 1.70 6.79 2.04
N GLY A 239 1.51 6.36 0.79
CA GLY A 239 1.61 4.95 0.40
C GLY A 239 3.00 4.35 0.64
N ARG A 240 4.08 5.13 0.41
CA ARG A 240 5.46 4.70 0.68
C ARG A 240 5.70 4.45 2.16
N VAL A 241 5.18 5.31 3.04
CA VAL A 241 5.23 5.06 4.50
C VAL A 241 4.44 3.80 4.85
N ASN A 242 3.26 3.59 4.25
CA ASN A 242 2.49 2.37 4.46
C ASN A 242 3.26 1.12 4.01
N VAL A 243 3.89 1.13 2.82
CA VAL A 243 4.74 0.00 2.35
C VAL A 243 5.95 -0.20 3.26
N ALA A 244 6.57 0.87 3.75
CA ALA A 244 7.66 0.77 4.72
C ALA A 244 7.21 0.12 6.03
N CYS A 245 5.98 0.39 6.50
CA CYS A 245 5.38 -0.31 7.65
C CYS A 245 5.12 -1.80 7.35
N ARG A 246 4.71 -2.16 6.13
CA ARG A 246 4.62 -3.58 5.70
C ARG A 246 5.97 -4.26 5.80
N ALA A 247 7.00 -3.61 5.29
CA ALA A 247 8.37 -4.13 5.36
C ALA A 247 8.85 -4.29 6.81
N LEU A 248 8.56 -3.32 7.70
CA LEU A 248 8.88 -3.44 9.13
C LEU A 248 8.16 -4.63 9.78
N GLY A 249 6.89 -4.86 9.45
CA GLY A 249 6.13 -6.03 9.92
C GLY A 249 6.79 -7.35 9.50
N ILE A 250 7.23 -7.44 8.24
CA ILE A 250 7.99 -8.60 7.72
C ILE A 250 9.32 -8.78 8.47
N ILE A 251 10.07 -7.69 8.68
CA ILE A 251 11.35 -7.73 9.42
C ILE A 251 11.13 -8.25 10.84
N ASP A 252 10.09 -7.75 11.53
CA ASP A 252 9.75 -8.18 12.88
C ASP A 252 9.45 -9.68 12.96
N ARG A 253 8.65 -10.20 12.01
CA ARG A 253 8.32 -11.62 11.95
C ARG A 253 9.53 -12.48 11.59
N ALA A 254 10.31 -12.07 10.60
CA ALA A 254 11.55 -12.77 10.24
C ALA A 254 12.54 -12.82 11.40
N LEU A 255 12.67 -11.73 12.17
CA LEU A 255 13.50 -11.69 13.36
C LEU A 255 12.96 -12.63 14.45
N ALA A 256 11.64 -12.65 14.68
CA ALA A 256 11.02 -13.57 15.64
C ALA A 256 11.26 -15.04 15.26
N CYS A 257 11.12 -15.41 13.99
CA CYS A 257 11.46 -16.75 13.49
C CYS A 257 12.95 -17.06 13.71
N ALA A 258 13.84 -16.12 13.40
CA ALA A 258 15.29 -16.29 13.57
C ALA A 258 15.68 -16.50 15.06
N VAL A 259 15.05 -15.73 15.96
CA VAL A 259 15.25 -15.87 17.42
C VAL A 259 14.76 -17.23 17.89
N HIS A 260 13.55 -17.62 17.51
CA HIS A 260 12.98 -18.94 17.86
C HIS A 260 13.90 -20.09 17.41
N GLU A 261 14.40 -20.07 16.16
CA GLU A 261 15.37 -21.08 15.70
C GLU A 261 16.66 -21.08 16.53
N CYS A 262 17.13 -19.91 16.94
CA CYS A 262 18.36 -19.81 17.74
C CYS A 262 18.17 -20.32 19.18
N THR A 263 16.99 -20.16 19.76
CA THR A 263 16.71 -20.58 21.16
C THR A 263 16.32 -22.05 21.27
N ASP A 264 15.62 -22.59 20.28
CA ASP A 264 14.93 -23.88 20.39
C ASP A 264 15.62 -25.01 19.62
N ARG A 265 16.40 -24.65 18.57
CA ARG A 265 17.06 -25.67 17.76
C ARG A 265 18.31 -26.19 18.40
N GLU A 266 18.28 -27.44 18.81
CA GLU A 266 19.44 -28.15 19.38
C GLU A 266 20.50 -28.45 18.31
N ILE A 267 21.76 -28.18 18.63
CA ILE A 267 22.93 -28.48 17.80
C ILE A 267 24.06 -28.97 18.73
N GLY A 268 24.43 -30.24 18.65
CA GLY A 268 25.42 -30.84 19.51
C GLY A 268 24.95 -30.84 20.97
N ALA A 269 25.71 -30.22 21.87
CA ALA A 269 25.40 -30.13 23.30
C ALA A 269 24.69 -28.82 23.70
N GLY A 270 24.31 -27.97 22.74
CA GLY A 270 23.68 -26.67 22.97
C GLY A 270 22.64 -26.35 21.95
N VAL A 271 22.35 -25.05 21.77
CA VAL A 271 21.38 -24.55 20.80
C VAL A 271 22.08 -23.77 19.66
N LEU A 272 21.38 -23.56 18.56
CA LEU A 272 21.90 -22.80 17.42
C LEU A 272 22.41 -21.41 17.85
N GLY A 273 21.76 -20.78 18.81
CA GLY A 273 22.12 -19.46 19.35
C GLY A 273 23.44 -19.42 20.13
N ASP A 274 24.03 -20.56 20.46
CA ASP A 274 25.37 -20.61 21.08
C ASP A 274 26.49 -20.36 20.07
N HIS A 275 26.20 -20.49 18.77
CA HIS A 275 27.17 -20.32 17.71
C HIS A 275 27.31 -18.85 17.30
N THR A 276 28.56 -18.38 17.22
CA THR A 276 28.90 -16.97 16.87
C THR A 276 28.23 -16.49 15.58
N HIS A 277 28.17 -17.33 14.53
CA HIS A 277 27.56 -16.95 13.26
C HIS A 277 26.06 -16.69 13.35
N ALA A 278 25.34 -17.44 14.20
CA ALA A 278 23.89 -17.23 14.42
C ALA A 278 23.66 -15.92 15.20
N ARG A 279 24.45 -15.69 16.26
CA ARG A 279 24.41 -14.43 17.04
C ARG A 279 24.68 -13.20 16.18
N LEU A 280 25.71 -13.27 15.31
CA LEU A 280 26.03 -12.17 14.39
C LEU A 280 24.87 -11.88 13.45
N ARG A 281 24.20 -12.90 12.89
CA ARG A 281 23.04 -12.71 11.99
C ARG A 281 21.86 -12.06 12.71
N VAL A 282 21.51 -12.52 13.91
CA VAL A 282 20.44 -11.91 14.72
C VAL A 282 20.81 -10.47 15.08
N GLY A 283 22.03 -10.20 15.51
CA GLY A 283 22.52 -8.86 15.82
C GLY A 283 22.43 -7.90 14.63
N GLU A 284 22.80 -8.37 13.43
CA GLU A 284 22.69 -7.58 12.19
C GLU A 284 21.22 -7.29 11.83
N MET A 285 20.32 -8.27 11.99
CA MET A 285 18.88 -8.07 11.78
C MET A 285 18.32 -7.02 12.75
N VAL A 286 18.70 -7.05 14.03
CA VAL A 286 18.28 -6.07 15.04
C VAL A 286 18.76 -4.66 14.66
N ALA A 287 20.03 -4.51 14.26
CA ALA A 287 20.61 -3.23 13.89
C ALA A 287 19.91 -2.62 12.66
N ARG A 288 19.72 -3.41 11.59
CA ARG A 288 19.04 -2.96 10.37
C ARG A 288 17.56 -2.62 10.61
N ARG A 289 16.87 -3.43 11.44
CA ARG A 289 15.50 -3.14 11.88
C ARG A 289 15.41 -1.79 12.58
N ALA A 290 16.32 -1.51 13.51
CA ALA A 290 16.31 -0.25 14.26
C ALA A 290 16.57 0.96 13.34
N ALA A 291 17.46 0.84 12.36
CA ALA A 291 17.73 1.89 11.38
C ALA A 291 16.52 2.15 10.47
N ALA A 292 15.88 1.08 9.96
CA ALA A 292 14.67 1.20 9.14
C ALA A 292 13.51 1.82 9.94
N ASP A 293 13.29 1.39 11.17
CA ASP A 293 12.23 1.90 12.06
C ASP A 293 12.38 3.42 12.30
N ALA A 294 13.58 3.87 12.69
CA ALA A 294 13.86 5.28 12.91
C ALA A 294 13.58 6.14 11.65
N LEU A 295 13.95 5.63 10.47
CA LEU A 295 13.72 6.34 9.21
C LEU A 295 12.23 6.38 8.84
N VAL A 296 11.47 5.30 9.06
CA VAL A 296 10.03 5.26 8.80
C VAL A 296 9.28 6.24 9.70
N VAL A 297 9.61 6.30 10.99
CA VAL A 297 9.01 7.25 11.93
C VAL A 297 9.32 8.69 11.51
N ARG A 298 10.57 8.97 11.11
CA ARG A 298 10.96 10.31 10.62
C ARG A 298 10.23 10.68 9.33
N ALA A 299 10.10 9.74 8.39
CA ALA A 299 9.39 9.96 7.13
C ALA A 299 7.90 10.25 7.36
N ALA A 300 7.24 9.50 8.24
CA ALA A 300 5.84 9.70 8.58
C ALA A 300 5.59 11.11 9.15
N ALA A 301 6.43 11.55 10.09
CA ALA A 301 6.35 12.91 10.65
C ALA A 301 6.56 14.00 9.59
N ALA A 302 7.48 13.78 8.64
CA ALA A 302 7.71 14.72 7.54
C ALA A 302 6.51 14.82 6.59
N VAL A 303 5.85 13.69 6.31
CA VAL A 303 4.63 13.66 5.48
C VAL A 303 3.49 14.43 6.15
N ASP A 304 3.27 14.23 7.44
CA ASP A 304 2.25 14.96 8.21
C ASP A 304 2.52 16.45 8.28
N ALA A 305 3.78 16.84 8.53
CA ALA A 305 4.20 18.23 8.58
C ALA A 305 4.30 18.90 7.19
N ARG A 306 4.12 18.13 6.11
CA ARG A 306 4.30 18.60 4.72
C ARG A 306 5.65 19.27 4.48
N GLU A 307 6.71 18.69 5.06
CA GLU A 307 8.07 19.20 4.87
C GLU A 307 8.51 19.06 3.39
N ASP A 308 9.38 19.95 2.92
CA ASP A 308 9.97 19.86 1.58
C ASP A 308 10.70 18.52 1.37
N ALA A 309 11.33 18.00 2.43
CA ALA A 309 12.00 16.71 2.43
C ALA A 309 11.07 15.49 2.51
N ALA A 310 9.74 15.66 2.64
CA ALA A 310 8.79 14.55 2.86
C ALA A 310 8.90 13.47 1.79
N ARG A 311 8.99 13.87 0.51
CA ARG A 311 9.12 12.94 -0.63
C ARG A 311 10.43 12.17 -0.61
N GLU A 312 11.53 12.84 -0.33
CA GLU A 312 12.84 12.20 -0.21
C GLU A 312 12.85 11.19 0.94
N LEU A 313 12.36 11.60 2.11
CA LEU A 313 12.31 10.76 3.31
C LEU A 313 11.37 9.57 3.16
N SER A 314 10.16 9.76 2.61
CA SER A 314 9.20 8.66 2.37
C SER A 314 9.75 7.64 1.37
N THR A 315 10.42 8.13 0.33
CA THR A 315 11.08 7.30 -0.69
C THR A 315 12.25 6.51 -0.07
N ALA A 316 13.15 7.17 0.66
CA ALA A 316 14.28 6.53 1.30
C ALA A 316 13.83 5.50 2.35
N ALA A 317 12.82 5.83 3.16
CA ALA A 317 12.25 4.92 4.16
C ALA A 317 11.69 3.65 3.50
N LYS A 318 10.95 3.80 2.40
CA LYS A 318 10.40 2.66 1.65
C LYS A 318 11.48 1.77 1.07
N VAL A 319 12.51 2.34 0.43
CA VAL A 319 13.62 1.59 -0.17
C VAL A 319 14.39 0.83 0.92
N ILE A 320 14.83 1.53 1.96
CA ILE A 320 15.64 0.92 3.04
C ILE A 320 14.86 -0.16 3.80
N ALA A 321 13.59 0.08 4.13
CA ALA A 321 12.78 -0.90 4.85
C ALA A 321 12.51 -2.14 3.98
N SER A 322 12.15 -1.97 2.70
CA SER A 322 11.83 -3.10 1.81
C SER A 322 13.05 -3.95 1.46
N ASP A 323 14.21 -3.35 1.21
CA ASP A 323 15.45 -4.08 0.99
C ASP A 323 15.88 -4.84 2.25
N THR A 324 15.71 -4.21 3.43
CA THR A 324 15.96 -4.86 4.71
C THR A 324 15.01 -6.03 4.95
N ALA A 325 13.73 -5.92 4.54
CA ALA A 325 12.76 -7.01 4.70
C ALA A 325 13.14 -8.25 3.89
N VAL A 326 13.45 -8.08 2.61
CA VAL A 326 13.91 -9.19 1.74
C VAL A 326 15.18 -9.82 2.29
N TRP A 327 16.15 -9.00 2.69
CA TRP A 327 17.40 -9.46 3.30
C TRP A 327 17.15 -10.20 4.62
N ALA A 328 16.29 -9.69 5.52
CA ALA A 328 16.01 -10.30 6.81
C ALA A 328 15.34 -11.67 6.68
N VAL A 329 14.39 -11.79 5.76
CA VAL A 329 13.71 -13.07 5.47
C VAL A 329 14.71 -14.11 4.95
N ASP A 330 15.66 -13.73 4.05
CA ASP A 330 16.72 -14.66 3.60
C ASP A 330 17.60 -15.11 4.79
N ARG A 331 17.97 -14.19 5.69
CA ARG A 331 18.78 -14.52 6.86
C ARG A 331 18.05 -15.46 7.83
N ALA A 332 16.78 -15.19 8.14
CA ALA A 332 15.95 -16.04 8.98
C ALA A 332 15.79 -17.45 8.36
N ALA A 333 15.52 -17.51 7.07
CA ALA A 333 15.34 -18.76 6.35
C ALA A 333 16.62 -19.63 6.35
N ARG A 334 17.80 -19.03 6.29
CA ARG A 334 19.09 -19.76 6.40
C ARG A 334 19.31 -20.32 7.82
N LEU A 335 18.82 -19.63 8.86
CA LEU A 335 18.87 -20.16 10.23
C LEU A 335 17.87 -21.31 10.42
N ALA A 336 16.68 -21.22 9.84
CA ALA A 336 15.65 -22.27 9.88
C ALA A 336 15.95 -23.48 8.99
N ALA A 337 16.88 -23.35 8.04
CA ALA A 337 17.30 -24.40 7.10
C ALA A 337 16.10 -25.06 6.37
N SER A 338 15.96 -26.38 6.37
CA SER A 338 14.90 -27.11 5.65
C SER A 338 13.48 -26.74 6.09
N ARG A 339 13.27 -26.32 7.33
CA ARG A 339 11.94 -25.92 7.82
C ARG A 339 11.36 -24.75 7.02
N SER A 340 12.19 -23.78 6.68
CA SER A 340 11.76 -22.61 5.89
C SER A 340 11.36 -22.93 4.44
N PHE A 341 11.51 -24.19 4.02
CA PHE A 341 11.19 -24.66 2.67
C PHE A 341 9.85 -25.41 2.59
N ALA A 342 9.21 -25.64 3.74
CA ALA A 342 7.85 -26.20 3.79
C ALA A 342 6.82 -25.16 3.35
N ALA A 343 5.88 -25.52 2.48
CA ALA A 343 4.92 -24.58 1.88
C ALA A 343 4.06 -23.86 2.94
N GLY A 344 3.68 -24.50 4.04
CA GLY A 344 2.91 -23.91 5.12
C GLY A 344 3.74 -23.15 6.18
N ASP A 345 5.08 -23.08 6.04
CA ASP A 345 5.94 -22.37 6.97
C ASP A 345 5.79 -20.84 6.81
N GLU A 346 5.86 -20.12 7.92
CA GLU A 346 5.75 -18.66 7.93
C GLU A 346 6.84 -17.99 7.08
N LEU A 347 8.07 -18.48 7.13
CA LEU A 347 9.17 -17.94 6.33
C LEU A 347 8.95 -18.16 4.82
N ALA A 348 8.26 -19.25 4.43
CA ALA A 348 7.89 -19.47 3.04
C ALA A 348 6.87 -18.42 2.56
N ARG A 349 5.90 -18.05 3.40
CA ARG A 349 4.97 -16.93 3.13
C ARG A 349 5.70 -15.60 3.06
N LEU A 350 6.52 -15.27 4.06
CA LEU A 350 7.28 -14.02 4.10
C LEU A 350 8.22 -13.87 2.88
N ARG A 351 8.77 -14.96 2.36
CA ARG A 351 9.58 -14.96 1.12
C ARG A 351 8.80 -14.57 -0.13
N ARG A 352 7.53 -14.94 -0.20
CA ARG A 352 6.64 -14.55 -1.31
C ARG A 352 6.15 -13.11 -1.15
N ASP A 353 5.98 -12.66 0.08
CA ASP A 353 5.43 -11.35 0.41
C ASP A 353 6.47 -10.22 0.35
N ALA A 354 7.69 -10.45 0.85
CA ALA A 354 8.70 -9.41 0.97
C ALA A 354 9.04 -8.69 -0.35
N PRO A 355 9.20 -9.37 -1.50
CA PRO A 355 9.47 -8.71 -2.78
C PRO A 355 8.38 -7.72 -3.22
N GLN A 356 7.12 -7.90 -2.80
CA GLN A 356 6.05 -6.95 -3.09
C GLN A 356 6.39 -5.56 -2.53
N THR A 357 7.03 -5.48 -1.37
CA THR A 357 7.40 -4.20 -0.75
C THR A 357 8.47 -3.44 -1.55
N GLN A 358 9.26 -4.12 -2.37
CA GLN A 358 10.24 -3.49 -3.27
C GLN A 358 9.59 -2.93 -4.55
N ILE A 359 8.37 -3.39 -4.89
CA ILE A 359 7.68 -3.08 -6.15
C ILE A 359 6.54 -2.08 -5.91
N GLY A 360 5.73 -2.27 -4.88
CA GLY A 360 4.56 -1.43 -4.56
C GLY A 360 4.95 0.02 -4.29
N GLU A 361 4.10 0.95 -4.67
CA GLU A 361 4.27 2.42 -4.56
C GLU A 361 5.56 2.95 -5.21
N GLY A 362 5.97 2.27 -6.29
CA GLY A 362 7.16 2.53 -7.08
C GLY A 362 8.27 1.50 -6.85
N ALA A 363 8.80 0.94 -7.94
CA ALA A 363 9.92 0.00 -7.87
C ALA A 363 11.17 0.66 -7.29
N ASN A 364 11.90 -0.02 -6.40
CA ASN A 364 13.05 0.55 -5.69
C ASN A 364 14.09 1.17 -6.64
N ASP A 365 14.41 0.52 -7.76
CA ASP A 365 15.38 1.05 -8.72
C ASP A 365 14.94 2.39 -9.31
N ALA A 366 13.66 2.54 -9.67
CA ALA A 366 13.12 3.81 -10.16
C ALA A 366 13.12 4.89 -9.05
N LEU A 367 12.85 4.51 -7.82
CA LEU A 367 12.88 5.40 -6.67
C LEU A 367 14.32 5.87 -6.37
N LEU A 368 15.31 4.99 -6.45
CA LEU A 368 16.72 5.34 -6.30
C LEU A 368 17.18 6.31 -7.38
N LEU A 369 16.77 6.12 -8.64
CA LEU A 369 17.05 7.08 -9.71
C LEU A 369 16.40 8.46 -9.41
N SER A 370 15.19 8.47 -8.88
CA SER A 370 14.50 9.70 -8.50
C SER A 370 15.20 10.43 -7.33
N LEU A 371 15.75 9.69 -6.36
CA LEU A 371 16.54 10.25 -5.26
C LEU A 371 17.88 10.83 -5.75
N ALA A 372 18.53 10.16 -6.70
CA ALA A 372 19.83 10.62 -7.21
C ALA A 372 19.73 11.90 -8.04
N LYS A 373 18.60 12.11 -8.75
CA LYS A 373 18.42 13.17 -9.73
C LYS A 373 18.73 14.58 -9.20
N PRO A 374 18.16 15.04 -8.06
CA PRO A 374 18.44 16.39 -7.55
C PRO A 374 19.90 16.63 -7.20
N HIS A 375 20.60 15.58 -6.72
CA HIS A 375 22.00 15.67 -6.32
C HIS A 375 22.96 15.71 -7.52
N LEU A 376 22.58 15.09 -8.64
CA LEU A 376 23.40 15.07 -9.86
C LEU A 376 23.16 16.31 -10.76
N GLU A 377 21.94 16.87 -10.73
CA GLU A 377 21.59 18.06 -11.52
C GLU A 377 21.96 19.38 -10.83
N ALA A 378 22.23 19.36 -9.51
CA ALA A 378 22.68 20.52 -8.75
C ALA A 378 24.23 20.71 -8.76
N ALA A 379 24.99 19.72 -9.27
CA ALA A 379 26.44 19.74 -9.41
C ALA A 379 26.89 20.23 -10.79
#